data_b034497e0a25c9f4975a54c8b9b352c2
#
_entry.id   b034497e0a25c9f4975a54c8b9b352c2
#
_cell.length_a   1.000
_cell.length_b   1.000
_cell.length_c   1.000
_cell.angle_alpha   90.00
_cell.angle_beta   90.00
_cell.angle_gamma   90.00
#
_symmetry.space_group_name_H-M   'P 1'
#
loop_
_entity.id
_entity.type
_entity.pdbx_description
1 polymer ?
#
loop_
_entity_poly.entity_id
_entity_poly.type
_entity_poly.pdbx_seq_one_letter_code
_entity_poly.pdbx_strand_id
1 'polypeptide(L)'
;MIDTDMSTVEFYLENGFAILHNAIDSEAIENYIRMCDEKTWNKHDAYLEHPEILDILCSGKIQDFFYSAGMGVALHATRTLEQSSKMPWHHDSVLENEVAGDNYIGVWVALEDIDESSGPLELIAKSHKWDLDFGKLYKRDSEWSGDYNSYELLVEEIKKRNEPIFKFLAKKGDILIWHGRLVHRGAEPINERLTRKSLIGHYCNMYSNEGSKSYPSVEKLTQELEENVDIFSRWKNGGYYFK
;
A
#
# COMPACT_ATOMS: atom_id res chain seq x y z
N MET A 1 23.06 7.27 6.80
CA MET A 1 22.65 8.55 7.41
C MET A 1 21.48 9.04 6.60
N ILE A 2 20.33 9.25 7.25
CA ILE A 2 19.16 9.87 6.62
C ILE A 2 19.45 11.37 6.59
N ASP A 3 19.37 11.96 5.40
CA ASP A 3 19.56 13.42 5.24
C ASP A 3 18.41 14.14 5.94
N THR A 4 18.71 14.91 6.98
CA THR A 4 17.72 15.54 7.85
C THR A 4 17.07 16.78 7.23
N ASP A 5 17.53 17.22 6.05
CA ASP A 5 17.04 18.42 5.36
C ASP A 5 16.01 18.12 4.26
N MET A 6 15.77 16.83 3.97
CA MET A 6 14.84 16.40 2.92
C MET A 6 13.39 16.42 3.41
N SER A 7 12.49 17.00 2.64
CA SER A 7 11.05 16.94 2.92
C SER A 7 10.53 15.49 2.84
N THR A 8 9.40 15.20 3.48
CA THR A 8 8.78 13.87 3.44
C THR A 8 8.48 13.40 2.01
N VAL A 9 8.08 14.33 1.14
CA VAL A 9 7.81 14.02 -0.28
C VAL A 9 9.09 13.72 -1.04
N GLU A 10 10.14 14.52 -0.86
CA GLU A 10 11.45 14.25 -1.49
C GLU A 10 12.00 12.91 -1.03
N PHE A 11 11.87 12.60 0.26
CA PHE A 11 12.27 11.30 0.80
C PHE A 11 11.48 10.15 0.14
N TYR A 12 10.17 10.31 -0.05
CA TYR A 12 9.34 9.34 -0.76
C TYR A 12 9.80 9.14 -2.21
N LEU A 13 10.00 10.22 -2.94
CA LEU A 13 10.44 10.15 -4.33
C LEU A 13 11.82 9.50 -4.48
N GLU A 14 12.71 9.75 -3.52
CA GLU A 14 14.04 9.15 -3.53
C GLU A 14 14.05 7.68 -3.10
N ASN A 15 13.31 7.34 -2.04
CA ASN A 15 13.40 6.03 -1.38
C ASN A 15 12.23 5.08 -1.71
N GLY A 16 11.14 5.59 -2.29
CA GLY A 16 9.94 4.82 -2.64
C GLY A 16 8.97 4.64 -1.48
N PHE A 17 9.23 5.24 -0.33
CA PHE A 17 8.32 5.23 0.81
C PHE A 17 8.48 6.49 1.66
N ALA A 18 7.47 6.76 2.47
CA ALA A 18 7.51 7.79 3.50
C ALA A 18 6.87 7.29 4.80
N ILE A 19 7.27 7.85 5.92
CA ILE A 19 6.69 7.57 7.24
C ILE A 19 6.11 8.87 7.78
N LEU A 20 4.84 8.80 8.20
CA LEU A 20 4.18 9.88 8.93
C LEU A 20 3.99 9.42 10.37
N HIS A 21 4.75 10.03 11.28
CA HIS A 21 4.67 9.66 12.69
C HIS A 21 3.47 10.31 13.38
N ASN A 22 2.82 9.54 14.27
CA ASN A 22 1.69 9.99 15.07
C ASN A 22 0.64 10.73 14.20
N ALA A 23 0.29 10.07 13.08
CA ALA A 23 -0.53 10.71 12.04
C ALA A 23 -2.02 10.50 12.25
N ILE A 24 -2.43 9.44 12.95
CA ILE A 24 -3.82 9.11 13.22
C ILE A 24 -4.12 9.27 14.71
N ASP A 25 -5.24 9.88 15.00
CA ASP A 25 -5.72 10.06 16.37
C ASP A 25 -6.01 8.73 17.06
N SER A 26 -5.61 8.61 18.32
CA SER A 26 -5.78 7.38 19.08
C SER A 26 -7.25 7.00 19.29
N GLU A 27 -8.15 7.96 19.41
CA GLU A 27 -9.59 7.67 19.57
C GLU A 27 -10.17 7.06 18.31
N ALA A 28 -9.79 7.56 17.12
CA ALA A 28 -10.18 6.98 15.84
C ALA A 28 -9.72 5.53 15.72
N ILE A 29 -8.48 5.25 16.12
CA ILE A 29 -7.93 3.88 16.13
C ILE A 29 -8.67 2.99 17.11
N GLU A 30 -8.94 3.44 18.34
CA GLU A 30 -9.68 2.65 19.34
C GLU A 30 -11.10 2.31 18.87
N ASN A 31 -11.77 3.28 18.25
CA ASN A 31 -13.09 3.07 17.67
C ASN A 31 -13.04 1.99 16.58
N TYR A 32 -12.04 2.09 15.69
CA TYR A 32 -11.83 1.12 14.62
C TYR A 32 -11.51 -0.29 15.15
N ILE A 33 -10.62 -0.42 16.15
CA ILE A 33 -10.28 -1.71 16.75
C ILE A 33 -11.50 -2.36 17.37
N ARG A 34 -12.33 -1.59 18.13
CA ARG A 34 -13.56 -2.12 18.72
C ARG A 34 -14.51 -2.66 17.67
N MET A 35 -14.65 -1.99 16.56
CA MET A 35 -15.45 -2.44 15.43
C MET A 35 -14.90 -3.75 14.85
N CYS A 36 -13.58 -3.82 14.63
CA CYS A 36 -12.92 -5.00 14.07
C CYS A 36 -13.04 -6.24 14.98
N ASP A 37 -12.90 -6.08 16.29
CA ASP A 37 -12.96 -7.18 17.26
C ASP A 37 -14.32 -7.92 17.23
N GLU A 38 -15.32 -7.30 16.65
CA GLU A 38 -16.64 -7.93 16.52
C GLU A 38 -16.77 -8.84 15.28
N LYS A 39 -16.06 -8.68 14.16
CA LYS A 39 -16.14 -9.60 12.98
C LYS A 39 -15.34 -9.20 11.73
N THR A 40 -14.47 -8.20 11.75
CA THR A 40 -13.94 -7.61 10.51
C THR A 40 -12.45 -7.82 10.25
N TRP A 41 -11.73 -8.51 11.14
CA TRP A 41 -10.31 -8.82 10.92
C TRP A 41 -10.11 -9.70 9.68
N ASN A 42 -9.02 -9.44 8.95
CA ASN A 42 -8.63 -10.13 7.73
C ASN A 42 -9.62 -9.95 6.56
N LYS A 43 -10.43 -8.89 6.59
CA LYS A 43 -11.43 -8.58 5.58
C LYS A 43 -10.89 -7.64 4.51
N HIS A 44 -11.26 -7.90 3.27
CA HIS A 44 -11.10 -6.97 2.15
C HIS A 44 -12.29 -6.02 2.09
N ASP A 45 -12.01 -4.76 1.73
CA ASP A 45 -13.01 -3.72 1.48
C ASP A 45 -14.06 -3.56 2.59
N ALA A 46 -13.60 -3.74 3.84
CA ALA A 46 -14.47 -3.62 5.00
C ALA A 46 -15.18 -2.25 5.10
N TYR A 47 -14.65 -1.20 4.45
CA TYR A 47 -15.26 0.12 4.40
C TYR A 47 -16.65 0.15 3.74
N LEU A 48 -16.98 -0.85 2.93
CA LEU A 48 -18.32 -0.98 2.34
C LEU A 48 -19.40 -1.25 3.38
N GLU A 49 -19.04 -1.92 4.47
CA GLU A 49 -19.93 -2.19 5.61
C GLU A 49 -19.66 -1.23 6.79
N HIS A 50 -18.43 -0.74 6.90
CA HIS A 50 -17.91 0.07 7.99
C HIS A 50 -17.25 1.34 7.44
N PRO A 51 -18.04 2.34 7.04
CA PRO A 51 -17.52 3.58 6.42
C PRO A 51 -16.61 4.39 7.35
N GLU A 52 -16.61 4.15 8.65
CA GLU A 52 -15.72 4.76 9.64
C GLU A 52 -14.24 4.51 9.36
N ILE A 53 -13.91 3.46 8.62
CA ILE A 53 -12.54 3.17 8.12
C ILE A 53 -11.99 4.35 7.32
N LEU A 54 -12.87 5.05 6.63
CA LEU A 54 -12.52 6.18 5.79
C LEU A 54 -12.08 7.39 6.60
N ASP A 55 -12.53 7.54 7.85
CA ASP A 55 -12.06 8.60 8.75
C ASP A 55 -10.55 8.47 9.00
N ILE A 56 -10.03 7.24 8.97
CA ILE A 56 -8.59 6.96 9.08
C ILE A 56 -7.91 7.12 7.73
N LEU A 57 -8.36 6.38 6.70
CA LEU A 57 -7.69 6.34 5.40
C LEU A 57 -7.83 7.64 4.61
N CYS A 58 -8.86 8.44 4.90
CA CYS A 58 -9.06 9.77 4.33
C CYS A 58 -8.66 10.90 5.30
N SER A 59 -7.81 10.61 6.30
CA SER A 59 -7.36 11.61 7.27
C SER A 59 -6.60 12.77 6.60
N GLY A 60 -6.65 13.95 7.22
CA GLY A 60 -5.99 15.14 6.69
C GLY A 60 -4.50 14.96 6.43
N LYS A 61 -3.78 14.22 7.29
CA LYS A 61 -2.34 13.95 7.12
C LYS A 61 -2.02 13.13 5.87
N ILE A 62 -2.86 12.15 5.53
CA ILE A 62 -2.72 11.39 4.29
C ILE A 62 -3.01 12.30 3.09
N GLN A 63 -4.08 13.10 3.17
CA GLN A 63 -4.44 14.06 2.13
C GLN A 63 -3.34 15.09 1.91
N ASP A 64 -2.80 15.66 2.99
CA ASP A 64 -1.72 16.65 2.95
C ASP A 64 -0.46 16.09 2.28
N PHE A 65 -0.14 14.83 2.54
CA PHE A 65 0.97 14.16 1.86
C PHE A 65 0.73 14.06 0.36
N PHE A 66 -0.43 13.54 -0.06
CA PHE A 66 -0.75 13.39 -1.48
C PHE A 66 -0.81 14.74 -2.20
N TYR A 67 -1.42 15.74 -1.57
CA TYR A 67 -1.47 17.08 -2.10
C TYR A 67 -0.06 17.67 -2.28
N SER A 68 0.79 17.56 -1.26
CA SER A 68 2.18 18.04 -1.31
C SER A 68 3.02 17.32 -2.36
N ALA A 69 2.71 16.06 -2.64
CA ALA A 69 3.35 15.26 -3.67
C ALA A 69 2.79 15.54 -5.10
N GLY A 70 1.80 16.43 -5.22
CA GLY A 70 1.13 16.71 -6.51
C GLY A 70 0.32 15.53 -7.04
N MET A 71 -0.14 14.65 -6.15
CA MET A 71 -0.88 13.44 -6.49
C MET A 71 -2.37 13.65 -6.27
N GLY A 72 -3.17 13.47 -7.31
CA GLY A 72 -4.61 13.28 -7.19
C GLY A 72 -4.90 11.79 -7.10
N VAL A 73 -5.31 11.32 -5.93
CA VAL A 73 -5.47 9.87 -5.70
C VAL A 73 -6.92 9.51 -5.40
N ALA A 74 -7.27 8.26 -5.68
CA ALA A 74 -8.52 7.66 -5.26
C ALA A 74 -8.25 6.37 -4.51
N LEU A 75 -8.94 6.15 -3.40
CA LEU A 75 -8.89 4.91 -2.64
C LEU A 75 -9.54 3.79 -3.47
N HIS A 76 -8.77 2.77 -3.78
CA HIS A 76 -9.18 1.66 -4.63
C HIS A 76 -9.66 0.45 -3.82
N ALA A 77 -8.87 0.04 -2.82
CA ALA A 77 -9.17 -1.11 -2.00
C ALA A 77 -8.69 -0.92 -0.56
N THR A 78 -9.28 -1.66 0.37
CA THR A 78 -8.84 -1.68 1.76
C THR A 78 -8.65 -3.10 2.27
N ARG A 79 -7.78 -3.26 3.25
CA ARG A 79 -7.56 -4.52 3.92
C ARG A 79 -7.32 -4.32 5.41
N THR A 80 -8.05 -5.03 6.24
CA THR A 80 -7.82 -5.11 7.69
C THR A 80 -6.99 -6.33 8.01
N LEU A 81 -6.00 -6.21 8.86
CA LEU A 81 -5.16 -7.32 9.25
C LEU A 81 -4.98 -7.36 10.76
N GLU A 82 -5.24 -8.50 11.38
CA GLU A 82 -4.94 -8.72 12.80
C GLU A 82 -3.50 -9.22 13.01
N GLN A 83 -2.96 -9.92 12.03
CA GLN A 83 -1.62 -10.48 12.04
C GLN A 83 -0.86 -10.15 10.77
N SER A 84 0.41 -10.52 10.71
CA SER A 84 1.19 -10.41 9.47
C SER A 84 0.51 -11.18 8.34
N SER A 85 0.47 -10.57 7.16
CA SER A 85 -0.02 -11.24 5.95
C SER A 85 0.86 -12.42 5.52
N LYS A 86 2.09 -12.49 6.03
CA LYS A 86 3.12 -13.45 5.60
C LYS A 86 3.34 -13.48 4.09
N MET A 87 2.97 -12.37 3.43
CA MET A 87 3.18 -12.24 1.98
C MET A 87 4.69 -12.29 1.69
N PRO A 88 5.12 -13.07 0.71
CA PRO A 88 6.52 -13.10 0.30
C PRO A 88 6.95 -11.74 -0.26
N TRP A 89 8.24 -11.57 -0.57
CA TRP A 89 8.73 -10.38 -1.24
C TRP A 89 7.99 -10.15 -2.56
N HIS A 90 7.39 -8.98 -2.70
CA HIS A 90 6.60 -8.58 -3.87
C HIS A 90 6.62 -7.07 -4.04
N HIS A 91 6.01 -6.60 -5.11
CA HIS A 91 5.59 -5.21 -5.28
C HIS A 91 4.16 -5.20 -5.82
N ASP A 92 3.39 -4.18 -5.46
CA ASP A 92 1.95 -4.16 -5.69
C ASP A 92 1.58 -3.90 -7.15
N SER A 93 2.43 -3.24 -7.92
CA SER A 93 2.14 -2.89 -9.32
C SER A 93 1.86 -4.09 -10.23
N VAL A 94 2.11 -5.32 -9.77
CA VAL A 94 1.80 -6.55 -10.51
C VAL A 94 0.53 -7.24 -10.04
N LEU A 95 0.05 -6.90 -8.85
CA LEU A 95 -1.15 -7.49 -8.27
C LEU A 95 -2.42 -6.89 -8.89
N GLU A 96 -2.28 -5.71 -9.50
CA GLU A 96 -3.39 -4.95 -10.03
C GLU A 96 -3.46 -5.05 -11.55
N ASN A 97 -4.64 -4.77 -12.07
CA ASN A 97 -4.87 -4.73 -13.50
C ASN A 97 -4.05 -3.61 -14.17
N GLU A 98 -4.03 -3.59 -15.49
CA GLU A 98 -3.28 -2.61 -16.31
C GLU A 98 -3.60 -1.15 -15.98
N VAL A 99 -4.71 -0.90 -15.28
CA VAL A 99 -5.20 0.44 -14.91
C VAL A 99 -4.42 1.03 -13.73
N ALA A 100 -4.11 0.24 -12.71
CA ALA A 100 -3.40 0.72 -11.52
C ALA A 100 -1.88 0.79 -11.73
N GLY A 101 -1.30 -0.26 -12.28
CA GLY A 101 0.12 -0.31 -12.69
C GLY A 101 1.08 0.42 -11.74
N ASP A 102 1.97 1.21 -12.30
CA ASP A 102 2.97 2.00 -11.57
C ASP A 102 2.38 3.17 -10.75
N ASN A 103 1.09 3.49 -10.95
CA ASN A 103 0.39 4.55 -10.19
C ASN A 103 -0.17 4.05 -8.85
N TYR A 104 0.05 2.80 -8.52
CA TYR A 104 -0.44 2.22 -7.29
C TYR A 104 0.35 2.71 -6.08
N ILE A 105 -0.35 3.06 -5.02
CA ILE A 105 0.23 3.58 -3.78
C ILE A 105 -0.40 2.84 -2.62
N GLY A 106 0.44 2.24 -1.79
CA GLY A 106 -0.01 1.63 -0.55
C GLY A 106 0.13 2.58 0.63
N VAL A 107 -0.85 2.54 1.52
CA VAL A 107 -0.85 3.23 2.81
C VAL A 107 -1.15 2.22 3.89
N TRP A 108 -0.22 2.01 4.80
CA TRP A 108 -0.34 1.10 5.92
C TRP A 108 -0.36 1.88 7.23
N VAL A 109 -1.38 1.66 8.03
CA VAL A 109 -1.62 2.34 9.31
C VAL A 109 -1.40 1.35 10.45
N ALA A 110 -0.52 1.69 11.39
CA ALA A 110 -0.32 0.93 12.62
C ALA A 110 -1.48 1.17 13.59
N LEU A 111 -2.22 0.13 13.93
CA LEU A 111 -3.32 0.20 14.90
C LEU A 111 -2.85 -0.12 16.33
N GLU A 112 -1.63 -0.59 16.48
CA GLU A 112 -0.93 -0.86 17.74
C GLU A 112 0.57 -0.64 17.56
N ASP A 113 1.33 -0.67 18.65
CA ASP A 113 2.80 -0.69 18.59
C ASP A 113 3.27 -2.02 18.01
N ILE A 114 4.11 -2.00 16.99
CA ILE A 114 4.56 -3.19 16.28
C ILE A 114 5.81 -3.77 16.95
N ASP A 115 5.67 -4.99 17.49
CA ASP A 115 6.78 -5.75 18.02
C ASP A 115 7.60 -6.40 16.90
N GLU A 116 8.92 -6.44 17.05
CA GLU A 116 9.82 -7.04 16.05
C GLU A 116 9.50 -8.52 15.81
N SER A 117 8.97 -9.22 16.80
CA SER A 117 8.61 -10.63 16.72
C SER A 117 7.21 -10.89 16.12
N SER A 118 6.42 -9.84 15.88
CA SER A 118 5.05 -9.96 15.34
C SER A 118 4.98 -10.06 13.82
N GLY A 119 6.12 -10.06 13.13
CA GLY A 119 6.20 -10.05 11.67
C GLY A 119 5.97 -8.66 11.08
N PRO A 120 6.85 -7.70 11.39
CA PRO A 120 6.74 -6.33 10.91
C PRO A 120 6.76 -6.24 9.37
N LEU A 121 6.35 -5.10 8.84
CA LEU A 121 6.53 -4.81 7.45
C LEU A 121 8.02 -4.59 7.16
N GLU A 122 8.52 -5.29 6.15
CA GLU A 122 9.90 -5.14 5.66
C GLU A 122 9.88 -4.61 4.23
N LEU A 123 10.82 -3.73 3.92
CA LEU A 123 10.93 -3.12 2.60
C LEU A 123 12.40 -2.85 2.22
N ILE A 124 12.64 -2.68 0.92
CA ILE A 124 13.94 -2.35 0.38
C ILE A 124 13.87 -0.95 -0.23
N ALA A 125 14.52 0.01 0.42
CA ALA A 125 14.58 1.39 -0.04
C ALA A 125 15.10 1.46 -1.48
N LYS A 126 14.56 2.38 -2.28
CA LYS A 126 14.94 2.64 -3.69
C LYS A 126 14.63 1.50 -4.66
N SER A 127 14.06 0.38 -4.20
CA SER A 127 13.73 -0.75 -5.09
C SER A 127 12.67 -0.41 -6.14
N HIS A 128 11.86 0.63 -5.94
CA HIS A 128 10.94 1.13 -6.94
C HIS A 128 11.63 1.68 -8.21
N LYS A 129 12.93 2.00 -8.12
CA LYS A 129 13.79 2.44 -9.23
C LYS A 129 14.55 1.29 -9.92
N TRP A 130 14.37 0.06 -9.45
CA TRP A 130 15.03 -1.08 -10.09
C TRP A 130 14.48 -1.27 -11.50
N ASP A 131 15.41 -1.43 -12.46
CA ASP A 131 15.06 -1.82 -13.82
C ASP A 131 14.82 -3.34 -13.82
N LEU A 132 13.57 -3.74 -13.61
CA LEU A 132 13.14 -5.12 -13.57
C LEU A 132 12.27 -5.41 -14.79
N ASP A 133 12.60 -6.47 -15.51
CA ASP A 133 11.73 -6.99 -16.58
C ASP A 133 10.55 -7.76 -15.94
N PHE A 134 9.50 -7.02 -15.63
CA PHE A 134 8.30 -7.57 -14.99
C PHE A 134 7.65 -8.68 -15.81
N GLY A 135 7.75 -8.63 -17.14
CA GLY A 135 7.26 -9.71 -18.01
C GLY A 135 7.99 -11.03 -17.82
N LYS A 136 9.26 -10.97 -17.40
CA LYS A 136 10.03 -12.17 -17.04
C LYS A 136 9.84 -12.57 -15.58
N LEU A 137 9.71 -11.58 -14.68
CA LEU A 137 9.51 -11.81 -13.25
C LEU A 137 8.15 -12.42 -12.95
N TYR A 138 7.13 -11.99 -13.69
CA TYR A 138 5.77 -12.42 -13.49
C TYR A 138 5.23 -12.98 -14.81
N LYS A 139 5.48 -14.26 -15.08
CA LYS A 139 4.80 -14.95 -16.16
C LYS A 139 3.31 -14.97 -15.83
N ARG A 140 2.56 -14.10 -16.47
CA ARG A 140 1.12 -14.21 -16.52
C ARG A 140 0.77 -15.42 -17.40
N ASP A 141 0.67 -16.58 -16.82
CA ASP A 141 -0.23 -17.59 -17.36
C ASP A 141 -1.66 -17.12 -17.03
N SER A 142 -2.55 -17.22 -17.99
CA SER A 142 -3.87 -16.59 -18.06
C SER A 142 -4.88 -16.97 -16.95
N GLU A 143 -4.44 -17.67 -15.92
CA GLU A 143 -5.20 -17.95 -14.71
C GLU A 143 -4.37 -17.50 -13.52
N TRP A 144 -4.97 -16.65 -12.70
CA TRP A 144 -4.41 -16.17 -11.42
C TRP A 144 -4.31 -17.37 -10.47
N SER A 145 -3.27 -18.17 -10.65
CA SER A 145 -3.06 -19.41 -9.88
C SER A 145 -2.44 -19.20 -8.53
N GLY A 146 -2.14 -17.99 -8.12
CA GLY A 146 -1.41 -17.73 -6.86
C GLY A 146 -0.04 -18.42 -6.83
N ASP A 147 0.51 -18.77 -7.98
CA ASP A 147 1.73 -19.56 -8.09
C ASP A 147 2.93 -18.69 -7.75
N TYR A 148 3.52 -18.94 -6.59
CA TYR A 148 4.61 -18.19 -5.97
C TYR A 148 5.95 -18.28 -6.72
N ASN A 149 6.03 -18.97 -7.86
CA ASN A 149 7.26 -19.12 -8.64
C ASN A 149 7.80 -17.78 -9.17
N SER A 150 6.93 -16.79 -9.39
CA SER A 150 7.34 -15.44 -9.78
C SER A 150 8.09 -14.70 -8.69
N TYR A 151 7.87 -15.05 -7.42
CA TYR A 151 8.56 -14.45 -6.29
C TYR A 151 9.99 -14.97 -6.14
N GLU A 152 10.32 -16.16 -6.62
CA GLU A 152 11.67 -16.72 -6.57
C GLU A 152 12.66 -15.86 -7.33
N LEU A 153 12.31 -15.39 -8.53
CA LEU A 153 13.16 -14.52 -9.33
C LEU A 153 13.40 -13.17 -8.64
N LEU A 154 12.38 -12.62 -7.99
CA LEU A 154 12.52 -11.40 -7.21
C LEU A 154 13.44 -11.62 -6.00
N VAL A 155 13.31 -12.74 -5.32
CA VAL A 155 14.20 -13.12 -4.20
C VAL A 155 15.64 -13.28 -4.64
N GLU A 156 15.90 -13.86 -5.82
CA GLU A 156 17.24 -13.95 -6.41
C GLU A 156 17.81 -12.57 -6.71
N GLU A 157 17.02 -11.66 -7.27
CA GLU A 157 17.45 -10.29 -7.55
C GLU A 157 17.74 -9.51 -6.26
N ILE A 158 16.93 -9.69 -5.20
CA ILE A 158 17.20 -9.13 -3.87
C ILE A 158 18.54 -9.62 -3.33
N LYS A 159 18.79 -10.94 -3.39
CA LYS A 159 20.06 -11.52 -2.94
C LYS A 159 21.25 -10.99 -3.70
N LYS A 160 21.13 -10.87 -5.02
CA LYS A 160 22.19 -10.36 -5.90
C LYS A 160 22.54 -8.90 -5.59
N ARG A 161 21.54 -8.06 -5.33
CA ARG A 161 21.73 -6.64 -5.01
C ARG A 161 22.24 -6.43 -3.60
N ASN A 162 21.88 -7.33 -2.68
CA ASN A 162 22.30 -7.31 -1.27
C ASN A 162 22.03 -5.95 -0.59
N GLU A 163 20.89 -5.34 -0.92
CA GLU A 163 20.48 -4.06 -0.34
C GLU A 163 19.99 -4.24 1.10
N PRO A 164 20.15 -3.24 1.96
CA PRO A 164 19.65 -3.30 3.33
C PRO A 164 18.13 -3.44 3.39
N ILE A 165 17.66 -4.35 4.22
CA ILE A 165 16.24 -4.52 4.54
C ILE A 165 15.89 -3.55 5.67
N PHE A 166 14.92 -2.68 5.41
CA PHE A 166 14.34 -1.81 6.43
C PHE A 166 13.13 -2.49 7.07
N LYS A 167 13.14 -2.61 8.41
CA LYS A 167 12.00 -3.10 9.20
C LYS A 167 11.22 -1.92 9.77
N PHE A 168 9.95 -1.86 9.50
CA PHE A 168 9.08 -0.82 10.04
C PHE A 168 8.51 -1.23 11.40
N LEU A 169 9.18 -0.82 12.47
CA LEU A 169 8.73 -1.00 13.86
C LEU A 169 7.88 0.22 14.27
N ALA A 170 6.68 0.26 13.72
CA ALA A 170 5.76 1.36 13.89
C ALA A 170 5.26 1.51 15.32
N LYS A 171 4.97 2.76 15.70
CA LYS A 171 4.13 3.07 16.85
C LYS A 171 2.67 3.20 16.42
N LYS A 172 1.76 2.93 17.33
CA LYS A 172 0.31 3.14 17.09
C LYS A 172 0.07 4.55 16.54
N GLY A 173 -0.65 4.63 15.42
CA GLY A 173 -0.92 5.89 14.71
C GLY A 173 0.14 6.31 13.71
N ASP A 174 1.25 5.56 13.58
CA ASP A 174 2.21 5.78 12.50
C ASP A 174 1.64 5.24 11.18
N ILE A 175 2.03 5.91 10.10
CA ILE A 175 1.66 5.53 8.73
C ILE A 175 2.93 5.28 7.92
N LEU A 176 2.93 4.22 7.13
CA LEU A 176 3.87 4.00 6.04
C LEU A 176 3.13 4.16 4.71
N ILE A 177 3.66 5.03 3.85
CA ILE A 177 3.18 5.22 2.47
C ILE A 177 4.25 4.66 1.55
N TRP A 178 3.89 3.83 0.58
CA TRP A 178 4.86 3.28 -0.37
C TRP A 178 4.38 3.32 -1.81
N HIS A 179 5.35 3.43 -2.70
CA HIS A 179 5.16 3.35 -4.15
C HIS A 179 4.83 1.92 -4.57
N GLY A 180 3.89 1.72 -5.48
CA GLY A 180 3.46 0.39 -5.92
C GLY A 180 4.57 -0.54 -6.43
N ARG A 181 5.68 0.02 -6.91
CA ARG A 181 6.88 -0.74 -7.31
C ARG A 181 7.88 -0.99 -6.19
N LEU A 182 7.64 -0.49 -4.97
CA LEU A 182 8.54 -0.75 -3.87
C LEU A 182 8.48 -2.23 -3.48
N VAL A 183 9.64 -2.88 -3.43
CA VAL A 183 9.75 -4.27 -2.99
C VAL A 183 9.59 -4.32 -1.48
N HIS A 184 8.55 -5.05 -1.04
CA HIS A 184 8.21 -5.17 0.37
C HIS A 184 7.59 -6.54 0.70
N ARG A 185 7.44 -6.82 1.99
CA ARG A 185 6.72 -8.00 2.48
C ARG A 185 6.18 -7.82 3.89
N GLY A 186 5.19 -8.61 4.26
CA GLY A 186 4.88 -8.87 5.66
C GLY A 186 5.80 -10.00 6.16
N ALA A 187 6.71 -9.69 7.09
CA ALA A 187 7.63 -10.71 7.59
C ALA A 187 6.91 -11.86 8.32
N GLU A 188 7.52 -13.04 8.34
CA GLU A 188 7.05 -14.15 9.18
C GLU A 188 7.17 -13.75 10.65
N PRO A 189 6.14 -13.95 11.48
CA PRO A 189 6.23 -13.70 12.89
C PRO A 189 7.15 -14.73 13.56
N ILE A 190 8.02 -14.25 14.44
CA ILE A 190 8.82 -15.12 15.32
C ILE A 190 7.91 -15.68 16.44
N ASN A 191 6.94 -14.87 16.87
CA ASN A 191 5.94 -15.25 17.85
C ASN A 191 4.53 -15.11 17.26
N GLU A 192 3.95 -16.21 16.84
CA GLU A 192 2.62 -16.26 16.23
C GLU A 192 1.46 -15.90 17.18
N ARG A 193 1.74 -15.73 18.47
CA ARG A 193 0.73 -15.27 19.45
C ARG A 193 0.59 -13.74 19.48
N LEU A 194 1.54 -13.02 18.91
CA LEU A 194 1.49 -11.58 18.84
C LEU A 194 0.60 -11.14 17.67
N THR A 195 -0.17 -10.12 17.91
CA THR A 195 -0.90 -9.43 16.86
C THR A 195 0.01 -8.44 16.12
N ARG A 196 -0.41 -8.06 14.92
CA ARG A 196 0.12 -6.97 14.13
C ARG A 196 -1.06 -6.26 13.47
N LYS A 197 -1.87 -5.64 14.32
CA LYS A 197 -3.11 -4.98 13.90
C LYS A 197 -2.80 -3.81 12.99
N SER A 198 -3.34 -3.84 11.78
CA SER A 198 -3.11 -2.83 10.77
C SER A 198 -4.29 -2.65 9.84
N LEU A 199 -4.36 -1.45 9.27
CA LEU A 199 -5.28 -1.09 8.20
C LEU A 199 -4.47 -0.70 6.97
N ILE A 200 -4.80 -1.26 5.82
CA ILE A 200 -4.16 -0.93 4.55
C ILE A 200 -5.20 -0.26 3.65
N GLY A 201 -4.82 0.86 3.06
CA GLY A 201 -5.51 1.47 1.94
C GLY A 201 -4.62 1.42 0.69
N HIS A 202 -5.19 1.00 -0.42
CA HIS A 202 -4.54 1.08 -1.71
C HIS A 202 -5.19 2.17 -2.54
N TYR A 203 -4.35 3.03 -3.12
CA TYR A 203 -4.78 4.20 -3.88
C TYR A 203 -4.22 4.13 -5.28
N CYS A 204 -4.97 4.67 -6.24
CA CYS A 204 -4.50 4.91 -7.59
C CYS A 204 -4.29 6.40 -7.79
N ASN A 205 -3.13 6.80 -8.31
CA ASN A 205 -2.90 8.19 -8.73
C ASN A 205 -3.65 8.43 -10.04
N MET A 206 -4.56 9.39 -10.03
CA MET A 206 -5.45 9.74 -11.14
C MET A 206 -4.82 10.72 -12.13
N TYR A 207 -3.72 11.37 -11.74
CA TYR A 207 -3.00 12.26 -12.65
C TYR A 207 -1.86 11.48 -13.30
N SER A 208 -2.02 11.15 -14.61
CA SER A 208 -0.89 10.70 -15.40
C SER A 208 0.07 11.87 -15.61
N ASN A 209 1.33 11.74 -15.18
CA ASN A 209 2.36 12.64 -15.67
C ASN A 209 2.47 12.45 -17.20
N GLU A 210 2.33 13.54 -17.96
CA GLU A 210 2.44 13.58 -19.43
C GLU A 210 3.84 13.16 -19.94
N GLY A 211 4.27 11.99 -19.66
CA GLY A 211 5.59 11.46 -20.05
C GLY A 211 5.72 9.97 -19.90
N SER A 212 4.84 9.36 -19.17
CA SER A 212 4.78 7.91 -19.01
C SER A 212 3.97 7.32 -20.16
N LYS A 213 4.63 6.63 -21.08
CA LYS A 213 4.03 6.04 -22.29
C LYS A 213 3.04 4.87 -22.04
N SER A 214 2.67 4.61 -20.80
CA SER A 214 1.93 3.40 -20.41
C SER A 214 0.65 3.63 -19.63
N TYR A 215 0.21 4.87 -19.42
CA TYR A 215 -1.01 5.09 -18.64
C TYR A 215 -2.18 5.56 -19.50
N PRO A 216 -3.36 4.96 -19.29
CA PRO A 216 -4.57 5.48 -19.92
C PRO A 216 -4.81 6.92 -19.43
N SER A 217 -5.31 7.77 -20.32
CA SER A 217 -5.78 9.10 -19.89
C SER A 217 -6.85 8.96 -18.81
N VAL A 218 -7.05 10.01 -18.00
CA VAL A 218 -8.15 10.02 -16.99
C VAL A 218 -9.47 9.64 -17.63
N GLU A 219 -9.72 10.06 -18.89
CA GLU A 219 -10.92 9.72 -19.67
C GLU A 219 -11.01 8.22 -19.94
N LYS A 220 -9.91 7.58 -20.35
CA LYS A 220 -9.88 6.13 -20.58
C LYS A 220 -10.02 5.36 -19.27
N LEU A 221 -9.39 5.82 -18.19
CA LEU A 221 -9.55 5.25 -16.85
C LEU A 221 -11.01 5.35 -16.39
N THR A 222 -11.64 6.51 -16.58
CA THR A 222 -13.04 6.74 -16.25
C THR A 222 -13.94 5.81 -17.07
N GLN A 223 -13.66 5.63 -18.35
CA GLN A 223 -14.42 4.75 -19.22
C GLN A 223 -14.26 3.27 -18.83
N GLU A 224 -13.05 2.81 -18.53
CA GLU A 224 -12.80 1.43 -18.06
C GLU A 224 -13.45 1.18 -16.70
N LEU A 225 -13.50 2.19 -15.82
CA LEU A 225 -14.18 2.13 -14.54
C LEU A 225 -15.71 2.15 -14.71
N GLU A 226 -16.23 2.86 -15.70
CA GLU A 226 -17.66 2.86 -16.04
C GLU A 226 -18.11 1.51 -16.62
N GLU A 227 -17.24 0.83 -17.37
CA GLU A 227 -17.49 -0.51 -17.89
C GLU A 227 -17.37 -1.60 -16.80
N ASN A 228 -16.60 -1.33 -15.73
CA ASN A 228 -16.44 -2.21 -14.57
C ASN A 228 -17.33 -1.74 -13.41
N VAL A 229 -18.58 -2.15 -13.44
CA VAL A 229 -19.66 -1.67 -12.54
C VAL A 229 -19.30 -1.77 -11.05
N ASP A 230 -18.53 -2.75 -10.64
CA ASP A 230 -18.12 -2.93 -9.23
C ASP A 230 -17.12 -1.87 -8.77
N ILE A 231 -16.10 -1.59 -9.55
CA ILE A 231 -15.11 -0.56 -9.23
C ILE A 231 -15.76 0.81 -9.30
N PHE A 232 -16.58 1.06 -10.32
CA PHE A 232 -17.24 2.34 -10.52
C PHE A 232 -18.29 2.66 -9.44
N SER A 233 -19.03 1.66 -8.97
CA SER A 233 -19.99 1.86 -7.89
C SER A 233 -19.30 2.24 -6.58
N ARG A 234 -18.13 1.67 -6.30
CA ARG A 234 -17.27 2.03 -5.17
C ARG A 234 -16.80 3.48 -5.26
N TRP A 235 -16.38 3.93 -6.41
CA TRP A 235 -15.91 5.29 -6.66
C TRP A 235 -17.03 6.32 -6.62
N LYS A 236 -18.18 6.01 -7.24
CA LYS A 236 -19.32 6.93 -7.37
C LYS A 236 -20.06 7.14 -6.06
N ASN A 237 -20.18 6.10 -5.25
CA ASN A 237 -20.91 6.16 -3.99
C ASN A 237 -20.06 6.66 -2.81
N GLY A 238 -18.73 6.64 -2.93
CA GLY A 238 -17.84 7.00 -1.85
C GLY A 238 -17.30 8.41 -1.86
N GLY A 239 -17.26 9.07 -3.00
CA GLY A 239 -16.67 10.43 -3.08
C GLY A 239 -15.21 10.49 -2.61
N TYR A 240 -14.45 9.41 -2.67
CA TYR A 240 -13.10 9.25 -2.11
C TYR A 240 -12.01 9.86 -2.98
N TYR A 241 -12.35 10.99 -3.58
CA TYR A 241 -11.44 11.82 -4.33
C TYR A 241 -10.72 12.75 -3.39
N PHE A 242 -9.42 12.61 -3.32
CA PHE A 242 -8.55 13.67 -2.85
C PHE A 242 -8.23 14.59 -4.04
N LYS A 243 -8.79 15.78 -4.02
CA LYS A 243 -8.43 16.85 -4.96
C LYS A 243 -7.31 17.68 -4.39
#